data_28b776c02ea473efe06435be61ca5218
#
_entry.id   28b776c02ea473efe06435be61ca5218
#
_cell.length_a   1.000
_cell.length_b   1.000
_cell.length_c   1.000
_cell.angle_alpha   90.00
_cell.angle_beta   90.00
_cell.angle_gamma   90.00
#
_symmetry.space_group_name_H-M   'P 1'
#
loop_
_entity.id
_entity.type
_entity.pdbx_description
1 polymer ?
#
loop_
_entity_poly.entity_id
_entity_poly.type
_entity_poly.pdbx_seq_one_letter_code
_entity_poly.pdbx_strand_id
1 'polypeptide(L)'
;INILKLIIGIGTFSLAMAFSGNDLVNFVGVPIAAWNSYEAWSISGVNADAFSMGILAKKVPSNVWLLLIAGAVMVVTLWTSSKAKNVIKTGIDLSRQGDGHEKFKPNPLSRVTVRAAMTINTGIRFLVPAHTLAYIDSKFTKPVISLPKDKTYELPAFDMVRAAVNLIVAGILISIATSMKLPLSTTYVTFMVAMGTSLADRAWGRESAVYRVAGVLNVIGGWFLTAITAFLAAALVAYLISFDMVMIPILLAVVAFLIGRNTLIHRRKTKEEKKQVYIERAELITINGVIEESADHISGVANRVNKLYTNVVDDLAKHDLNKLRKTDKHVGKLNDEIDSLKDGVFYFIKSLDETSVQASRFYIMVLGYLQDVAQSISYISRASYKHVNNNHKNLKKGQLNDLKQIDEELSDLLLKVADVFEKRTFDNLSEILIEKQALFTNVTSSIEKQVARIRTDETSPKNTTLYFSLLLETKDLLSALMNLLNTYEEFYLSTKQNE
;
A
#
# COMPACT_ATOMS: atom_id res chain seq x y z
N ILE A 1 -34.84 21.33 -4.47
CA ILE A 1 -33.53 21.37 -3.75
C ILE A 1 -33.40 20.06 -3.00
N ASN A 2 -32.29 19.35 -3.18
CA ASN A 2 -32.06 18.11 -2.42
C ASN A 2 -31.65 18.49 -0.98
N ILE A 3 -32.51 18.16 -0.02
CA ILE A 3 -32.33 18.50 1.40
C ILE A 3 -31.01 17.96 1.94
N LEU A 4 -30.57 16.75 1.51
CA LEU A 4 -29.31 16.15 1.96
C LEU A 4 -28.10 17.01 1.52
N LYS A 5 -28.11 17.58 0.32
CA LYS A 5 -27.04 18.50 -0.13
C LYS A 5 -26.96 19.76 0.74
N LEU A 6 -28.12 20.28 1.16
CA LEU A 6 -28.16 21.43 2.06
C LEU A 6 -27.59 21.09 3.44
N ILE A 7 -28.02 19.94 4.00
CA ILE A 7 -27.53 19.44 5.30
C ILE A 7 -26.00 19.20 5.24
N ILE A 8 -25.50 18.61 4.17
CA ILE A 8 -24.06 18.36 3.97
C ILE A 8 -23.32 19.71 3.91
N GLY A 9 -23.85 20.72 3.20
CA GLY A 9 -23.24 22.06 3.12
C GLY A 9 -23.15 22.73 4.48
N ILE A 10 -24.26 22.77 5.23
CA ILE A 10 -24.32 23.34 6.59
C ILE A 10 -23.43 22.53 7.55
N GLY A 11 -23.49 21.21 7.48
CA GLY A 11 -22.68 20.33 8.32
C GLY A 11 -21.17 20.49 8.06
N THR A 12 -20.77 20.68 6.81
CA THR A 12 -19.38 20.94 6.45
C THR A 12 -18.90 22.28 7.02
N PHE A 13 -19.71 23.31 6.91
CA PHE A 13 -19.41 24.62 7.50
C PHE A 13 -19.30 24.55 9.03
N SER A 14 -20.26 23.90 9.69
CA SER A 14 -20.27 23.73 11.15
C SER A 14 -19.06 22.94 11.64
N LEU A 15 -18.70 21.86 10.92
CA LEU A 15 -17.53 21.06 11.24
C LEU A 15 -16.22 21.86 11.03
N ALA A 16 -16.13 22.66 9.98
CA ALA A 16 -14.97 23.54 9.74
C ALA A 16 -14.82 24.59 10.85
N MET A 17 -15.92 25.17 11.35
CA MET A 17 -15.90 26.05 12.51
C MET A 17 -15.45 25.33 13.79
N ALA A 18 -15.96 24.14 14.04
CA ALA A 18 -15.55 23.33 15.18
C ALA A 18 -14.06 22.95 15.13
N PHE A 19 -13.52 22.66 13.94
CA PHE A 19 -12.10 22.42 13.71
C PHE A 19 -11.26 23.66 14.01
N SER A 20 -11.64 24.80 13.46
CA SER A 20 -10.89 26.03 13.70
C SER A 20 -10.85 26.41 15.18
N GLY A 21 -11.93 26.19 15.92
CA GLY A 21 -12.00 26.42 17.36
C GLY A 21 -11.13 25.49 18.20
N ASN A 22 -10.90 24.26 17.74
CA ASN A 22 -10.08 23.26 18.44
C ASN A 22 -8.65 23.21 17.91
N ASP A 23 -8.48 23.01 16.60
CA ASP A 23 -7.16 22.73 16.00
C ASP A 23 -6.28 23.98 15.96
N LEU A 24 -6.85 25.16 15.70
CA LEU A 24 -6.07 26.40 15.65
C LEU A 24 -5.41 26.67 17.00
N VAL A 25 -6.13 26.47 18.12
CA VAL A 25 -5.59 26.63 19.47
C VAL A 25 -4.48 25.62 19.74
N ASN A 26 -4.62 24.38 19.31
CA ASN A 26 -3.62 23.32 19.53
C ASN A 26 -2.32 23.60 18.76
N PHE A 27 -2.39 24.18 17.55
CA PHE A 27 -1.21 24.44 16.71
C PHE A 27 -0.57 25.80 16.98
N VAL A 28 -1.36 26.84 17.19
CA VAL A 28 -0.90 28.21 17.29
C VAL A 28 -0.85 28.69 18.74
N GLY A 29 -1.59 28.06 19.65
CA GLY A 29 -1.66 28.46 21.05
C GLY A 29 -0.31 28.44 21.76
N VAL A 30 0.52 27.41 21.52
CA VAL A 30 1.85 27.29 22.15
C VAL A 30 2.81 28.41 21.67
N PRO A 31 2.98 28.67 20.35
CA PRO A 31 3.77 29.82 19.90
C PRO A 31 3.27 31.18 20.41
N ILE A 32 1.96 31.40 20.48
CA ILE A 32 1.37 32.64 21.00
C ILE A 32 1.63 32.76 22.52
N ALA A 33 1.47 31.68 23.27
CA ALA A 33 1.79 31.64 24.68
C ALA A 33 3.28 31.93 24.93
N ALA A 34 4.17 31.39 24.13
CA ALA A 34 5.60 31.66 24.20
C ALA A 34 5.91 33.14 23.92
N TRP A 35 5.28 33.74 22.89
CA TRP A 35 5.41 35.16 22.55
C TRP A 35 4.96 36.04 23.72
N ASN A 36 3.78 35.80 24.25
CA ASN A 36 3.21 36.57 25.34
C ASN A 36 4.06 36.43 26.64
N SER A 37 4.62 35.24 26.88
CA SER A 37 5.52 35.01 28.00
C SER A 37 6.82 35.79 27.84
N TYR A 38 7.40 35.82 26.65
CA TYR A 38 8.59 36.62 26.34
C TYR A 38 8.33 38.11 26.48
N GLU A 39 7.23 38.61 25.99
CA GLU A 39 6.83 40.02 26.09
C GLU A 39 6.65 40.43 27.57
N ALA A 40 5.93 39.62 28.35
CA ALA A 40 5.73 39.87 29.77
C ALA A 40 7.04 39.85 30.56
N TRP A 41 7.93 38.90 30.24
CA TRP A 41 9.25 38.84 30.87
C TRP A 41 10.11 40.06 30.49
N SER A 42 10.18 40.42 29.22
CA SER A 42 10.99 41.55 28.71
C SER A 42 10.58 42.89 29.34
N ILE A 43 9.29 43.08 29.61
CA ILE A 43 8.77 44.30 30.28
C ILE A 43 9.07 44.28 31.78
N SER A 44 9.16 43.10 32.41
CA SER A 44 9.32 42.99 33.88
C SER A 44 10.68 43.45 34.42
N GLY A 45 11.74 43.44 33.56
CA GLY A 45 13.11 43.79 33.97
C GLY A 45 13.75 42.78 34.96
N VAL A 46 13.10 41.66 35.23
CA VAL A 46 13.57 40.61 36.15
C VAL A 46 14.37 39.56 35.41
N ASN A 47 15.38 38.94 36.05
CA ASN A 47 16.09 37.83 35.43
C ASN A 47 15.15 36.66 35.09
N ALA A 48 15.43 35.96 33.99
CA ALA A 48 14.59 34.85 33.49
C ALA A 48 14.34 33.78 34.55
N ASP A 49 15.34 33.44 35.37
CA ASP A 49 15.25 32.43 36.42
C ASP A 49 14.35 32.83 37.58
N ALA A 50 14.11 34.13 37.78
CA ALA A 50 13.30 34.67 38.90
C ALA A 50 11.89 35.09 38.42
N PHE A 51 11.60 35.09 37.14
CA PHE A 51 10.31 35.52 36.62
C PHE A 51 9.26 34.41 36.67
N SER A 52 8.13 34.68 37.33
CA SER A 52 7.01 33.74 37.39
C SER A 52 6.14 33.79 36.13
N MET A 53 5.93 32.65 35.47
CA MET A 53 5.03 32.50 34.34
C MET A 53 3.54 32.47 34.73
N GLY A 54 3.17 33.00 35.91
CA GLY A 54 1.79 33.08 36.39
C GLY A 54 0.83 33.84 35.46
N ILE A 55 1.36 34.65 34.54
CA ILE A 55 0.57 35.31 33.51
C ILE A 55 -0.19 34.33 32.60
N LEU A 56 0.38 33.12 32.33
CA LEU A 56 -0.25 32.10 31.53
C LEU A 56 -1.44 31.40 32.21
N ALA A 57 -1.59 31.56 33.52
CA ALA A 57 -2.76 31.07 34.27
C ALA A 57 -4.00 31.95 34.07
N LYS A 58 -3.84 33.13 33.52
CA LYS A 58 -4.93 34.08 33.25
C LYS A 58 -5.31 34.04 31.77
N LYS A 59 -6.47 34.65 31.42
CA LYS A 59 -6.83 34.85 30.03
C LYS A 59 -5.85 35.84 29.38
N VAL A 60 -5.05 35.36 28.45
CA VAL A 60 -4.09 36.18 27.71
C VAL A 60 -4.73 36.61 26.38
N PRO A 61 -4.74 37.92 26.06
CA PRO A 61 -5.26 38.39 24.80
C PRO A 61 -4.40 37.87 23.64
N SER A 62 -5.04 37.25 22.66
CA SER A 62 -4.34 36.74 21.46
C SER A 62 -4.33 37.83 20.38
N ASN A 63 -3.17 37.99 19.74
CA ASN A 63 -3.05 38.91 18.64
C ASN A 63 -3.81 38.38 17.41
N VAL A 64 -4.86 39.11 16.99
CA VAL A 64 -5.76 38.71 15.88
C VAL A 64 -4.99 38.50 14.56
N TRP A 65 -3.97 39.33 14.32
CA TRP A 65 -3.15 39.20 13.10
C TRP A 65 -2.38 37.91 13.03
N LEU A 66 -1.84 37.41 14.16
CA LEU A 66 -1.15 36.13 14.21
C LEU A 66 -2.12 34.96 13.92
N LEU A 67 -3.36 35.06 14.44
CA LEU A 67 -4.41 34.06 14.16
C LEU A 67 -4.82 34.07 12.69
N LEU A 68 -4.96 35.25 12.07
CA LEU A 68 -5.30 35.38 10.65
C LEU A 68 -4.19 34.82 9.76
N ILE A 69 -2.92 35.12 10.05
CA ILE A 69 -1.78 34.60 9.31
C ILE A 69 -1.73 33.06 9.44
N ALA A 70 -1.88 32.54 10.66
CA ALA A 70 -1.89 31.10 10.90
C ALA A 70 -3.04 30.40 10.15
N GLY A 71 -4.23 30.98 10.17
CA GLY A 71 -5.39 30.48 9.42
C GLY A 71 -5.12 30.48 7.90
N ALA A 72 -4.56 31.56 7.37
CA ALA A 72 -4.21 31.64 5.95
C ALA A 72 -3.17 30.60 5.55
N VAL A 73 -2.11 30.41 6.34
CA VAL A 73 -1.09 29.37 6.11
C VAL A 73 -1.72 27.98 6.15
N MET A 74 -2.63 27.72 7.09
CA MET A 74 -3.32 26.43 7.20
C MET A 74 -4.18 26.16 5.96
N VAL A 75 -4.96 27.13 5.47
CA VAL A 75 -5.79 27.00 4.26
C VAL A 75 -4.91 26.68 3.05
N VAL A 76 -3.84 27.46 2.82
CA VAL A 76 -2.92 27.25 1.70
C VAL A 76 -2.26 25.87 1.79
N THR A 77 -1.83 25.46 2.97
CA THR A 77 -1.19 24.15 3.20
C THR A 77 -2.14 22.99 2.93
N LEU A 78 -3.36 23.04 3.43
CA LEU A 78 -4.37 22.00 3.20
C LEU A 78 -4.75 21.92 1.72
N TRP A 79 -4.86 23.04 1.04
CA TRP A 79 -5.18 23.08 -0.39
C TRP A 79 -4.08 22.48 -1.25
N THR A 80 -2.83 22.77 -0.95
CA THR A 80 -1.66 22.37 -1.75
C THR A 80 -1.07 21.01 -1.35
N SER A 81 -1.34 20.52 -0.14
CA SER A 81 -0.71 19.31 0.40
C SER A 81 -1.30 18.03 -0.17
N SER A 82 -0.48 17.29 -0.94
CA SER A 82 -0.80 15.93 -1.39
C SER A 82 -0.96 14.95 -0.22
N LYS A 83 -0.24 15.18 0.88
CA LYS A 83 -0.31 14.33 2.09
C LYS A 83 -1.68 14.45 2.78
N ALA A 84 -2.23 15.67 2.90
CA ALA A 84 -3.56 15.88 3.45
C ALA A 84 -4.63 15.16 2.61
N LYS A 85 -4.53 15.22 1.29
CA LYS A 85 -5.42 14.49 0.36
C LYS A 85 -5.36 12.97 0.56
N ASN A 86 -4.18 12.41 0.83
CA ASN A 86 -4.01 10.97 1.07
C ASN A 86 -4.67 10.52 2.38
N VAL A 87 -4.67 11.35 3.43
CA VAL A 87 -5.38 11.05 4.70
C VAL A 87 -6.88 10.96 4.45
N ILE A 88 -7.44 11.94 3.72
CA ILE A 88 -8.86 11.94 3.33
C ILE A 88 -9.19 10.70 2.50
N LYS A 89 -8.36 10.35 1.51
CA LYS A 89 -8.54 9.14 0.69
C LYS A 89 -8.57 7.87 1.54
N THR A 90 -7.70 7.74 2.53
CA THR A 90 -7.69 6.57 3.44
C THR A 90 -8.99 6.49 4.26
N GLY A 91 -9.50 7.62 4.75
CA GLY A 91 -10.79 7.68 5.45
C GLY A 91 -11.96 7.26 4.56
N ILE A 92 -11.97 7.73 3.31
CA ILE A 92 -12.98 7.35 2.30
C ILE A 92 -12.89 5.87 1.98
N ASP A 93 -11.69 5.33 1.74
CA ASP A 93 -11.49 3.91 1.42
C ASP A 93 -12.00 3.00 2.53
N LEU A 94 -11.78 3.34 3.79
CA LEU A 94 -12.25 2.56 4.95
C LEU A 94 -13.76 2.68 5.19
N SER A 95 -14.37 3.81 4.81
CA SER A 95 -15.81 4.06 4.98
C SER A 95 -16.67 3.69 3.76
N ARG A 96 -16.07 3.23 2.68
CA ARG A 96 -16.74 2.89 1.42
C ARG A 96 -17.78 1.78 1.58
N GLN A 97 -18.89 1.86 0.82
CA GLN A 97 -19.97 0.88 0.82
C GLN A 97 -19.76 -0.30 -0.13
N GLY A 98 -18.83 -0.39 -0.94
CA GLY A 98 -18.63 -1.46 -1.92
C GLY A 98 -17.56 -2.46 -1.50
N ASP A 99 -17.65 -3.67 -2.07
CA ASP A 99 -16.54 -4.62 -2.09
C ASP A 99 -15.55 -4.11 -3.15
N GLY A 100 -14.59 -3.30 -2.75
CA GLY A 100 -13.53 -2.76 -3.58
C GLY A 100 -12.18 -3.36 -3.17
N HIS A 101 -11.13 -3.09 -3.94
CA HIS A 101 -9.77 -3.49 -3.57
C HIS A 101 -9.44 -3.02 -2.14
N GLU A 102 -9.07 -3.95 -1.27
CA GLU A 102 -8.76 -3.67 0.13
C GLU A 102 -7.28 -3.28 0.27
N LYS A 103 -7.04 -2.04 0.70
CA LYS A 103 -5.70 -1.45 0.81
C LYS A 103 -4.83 -2.07 1.91
N PHE A 104 -5.45 -2.61 2.95
CA PHE A 104 -4.75 -3.11 4.14
C PHE A 104 -4.68 -4.62 4.15
N LYS A 105 -3.50 -5.17 4.52
CA LYS A 105 -3.34 -6.61 4.72
C LYS A 105 -3.88 -7.01 6.12
N PRO A 106 -4.55 -8.18 6.26
CA PRO A 106 -5.06 -8.63 7.55
C PRO A 106 -3.92 -8.96 8.51
N ASN A 107 -4.09 -8.60 9.77
CA ASN A 107 -3.15 -8.89 10.84
C ASN A 107 -3.78 -9.81 11.92
N PRO A 108 -2.98 -10.43 12.82
CA PRO A 108 -3.52 -11.32 13.86
C PRO A 108 -4.56 -10.63 14.76
N LEU A 109 -4.33 -9.36 15.11
CA LEU A 109 -5.22 -8.60 15.99
C LEU A 109 -6.57 -8.34 15.31
N SER A 110 -6.59 -7.97 14.02
CA SER A 110 -7.85 -7.77 13.29
C SER A 110 -8.66 -9.06 13.17
N ARG A 111 -8.00 -10.21 12.98
CA ARG A 111 -8.67 -11.53 12.94
C ARG A 111 -9.31 -11.87 14.28
N VAL A 112 -8.61 -11.62 15.39
CA VAL A 112 -9.14 -11.86 16.75
C VAL A 112 -10.34 -10.94 17.00
N THR A 113 -10.21 -9.65 16.70
CA THR A 113 -11.28 -8.66 16.90
C THR A 113 -12.54 -9.01 16.10
N VAL A 114 -12.40 -9.38 14.82
CA VAL A 114 -13.55 -9.77 13.99
C VAL A 114 -14.17 -11.07 14.47
N ARG A 115 -13.37 -12.06 14.86
CA ARG A 115 -13.90 -13.30 15.45
C ARG A 115 -14.68 -13.05 16.75
N ALA A 116 -14.15 -12.24 17.64
CA ALA A 116 -14.82 -11.84 18.87
C ALA A 116 -16.16 -11.14 18.58
N ALA A 117 -16.17 -10.17 17.65
CA ALA A 117 -17.39 -9.49 17.23
C ALA A 117 -18.42 -10.46 16.62
N MET A 118 -17.99 -11.43 15.82
CA MET A 118 -18.87 -12.46 15.25
C MET A 118 -19.45 -13.37 16.34
N THR A 119 -18.65 -13.77 17.32
CA THR A 119 -19.12 -14.59 18.46
C THR A 119 -20.15 -13.84 19.29
N ILE A 120 -19.90 -12.56 19.60
CA ILE A 120 -20.85 -11.69 20.30
C ILE A 120 -22.16 -11.56 19.49
N ASN A 121 -22.06 -11.30 18.18
CA ASN A 121 -23.23 -11.20 17.32
C ASN A 121 -24.03 -12.51 17.29
N THR A 122 -23.38 -13.65 17.26
CA THR A 122 -24.04 -14.97 17.33
C THR A 122 -24.79 -15.14 18.68
N GLY A 123 -24.15 -14.74 19.78
CA GLY A 123 -24.78 -14.75 21.10
C GLY A 123 -26.02 -13.83 21.19
N ILE A 124 -25.92 -12.62 20.65
CA ILE A 124 -27.05 -11.67 20.59
C ILE A 124 -28.17 -12.23 19.72
N ARG A 125 -27.86 -12.81 18.57
CA ARG A 125 -28.85 -13.44 17.69
C ARG A 125 -29.60 -14.60 18.35
N PHE A 126 -28.97 -15.30 19.27
CA PHE A 126 -29.61 -16.36 20.05
C PHE A 126 -30.62 -15.81 21.07
N LEU A 127 -30.36 -14.61 21.59
CA LEU A 127 -31.21 -13.94 22.60
C LEU A 127 -32.41 -13.18 21.98
N VAL A 128 -32.33 -12.83 20.68
CA VAL A 128 -33.37 -12.01 20.01
C VAL A 128 -34.32 -12.91 19.24
N PRO A 129 -35.66 -12.73 19.36
CA PRO A 129 -36.66 -13.49 18.62
C PRO A 129 -36.45 -13.44 17.10
N ALA A 130 -36.66 -14.57 16.41
CA ALA A 130 -36.46 -14.71 14.98
C ALA A 130 -37.22 -13.67 14.14
N HIS A 131 -38.44 -13.32 14.52
CA HIS A 131 -39.26 -12.31 13.86
C HIS A 131 -38.59 -10.92 13.90
N THR A 132 -38.03 -10.54 15.05
CA THR A 132 -37.31 -9.26 15.22
C THR A 132 -36.05 -9.23 14.38
N LEU A 133 -35.30 -10.34 14.31
CA LEU A 133 -34.11 -10.48 13.46
C LEU A 133 -34.47 -10.34 11.98
N ALA A 134 -35.54 -11.02 11.52
CA ALA A 134 -36.00 -10.93 10.14
C ALA A 134 -36.44 -9.50 9.78
N TYR A 135 -37.10 -8.79 10.67
CA TYR A 135 -37.47 -7.40 10.50
C TYR A 135 -36.23 -6.50 10.40
N ILE A 136 -35.26 -6.68 11.29
CA ILE A 136 -34.00 -5.93 11.26
C ILE A 136 -33.25 -6.22 9.94
N ASP A 137 -33.09 -7.49 9.58
CA ASP A 137 -32.36 -7.88 8.37
C ASP A 137 -33.02 -7.37 7.08
N SER A 138 -34.37 -7.28 7.05
CA SER A 138 -35.12 -6.70 5.92
C SER A 138 -34.80 -5.21 5.69
N LYS A 139 -34.43 -4.46 6.73
CA LYS A 139 -34.07 -3.05 6.62
C LYS A 139 -32.66 -2.83 5.99
N PHE A 140 -31.84 -3.86 5.96
CA PHE A 140 -30.51 -3.83 5.37
C PHE A 140 -30.41 -4.44 3.97
N THR A 141 -31.56 -4.84 3.39
CA THR A 141 -31.61 -5.32 1.99
C THR A 141 -31.28 -4.17 1.05
N LYS A 142 -30.17 -4.29 0.32
CA LYS A 142 -29.78 -3.28 -0.66
C LYS A 142 -30.71 -3.34 -1.85
N PRO A 143 -31.31 -2.21 -2.30
CA PRO A 143 -32.08 -2.21 -3.53
C PRO A 143 -31.15 -2.53 -4.70
N VAL A 144 -31.57 -3.44 -5.58
CA VAL A 144 -30.87 -3.74 -6.83
C VAL A 144 -31.10 -2.54 -7.76
N ILE A 145 -30.14 -1.65 -7.81
CA ILE A 145 -30.17 -0.52 -8.74
C ILE A 145 -29.64 -1.05 -10.08
N SER A 146 -30.52 -1.29 -11.03
CA SER A 146 -30.12 -1.50 -12.43
C SER A 146 -29.64 -0.15 -12.98
N LEU A 147 -28.32 0.01 -13.08
CA LEU A 147 -27.72 1.18 -13.72
C LEU A 147 -27.94 1.11 -15.21
N PRO A 148 -28.36 2.20 -15.89
CA PRO A 148 -28.37 2.24 -17.35
C PRO A 148 -26.96 2.03 -17.88
N LYS A 149 -26.80 1.15 -18.87
CA LYS A 149 -25.51 0.71 -19.44
C LYS A 149 -24.67 1.86 -20.06
N ASP A 150 -25.23 3.02 -20.32
CA ASP A 150 -24.62 4.11 -21.10
C ASP A 150 -23.92 5.22 -20.29
N LYS A 151 -23.82 5.11 -18.98
CA LYS A 151 -23.13 6.13 -18.19
C LYS A 151 -22.21 5.46 -17.18
N THR A 152 -20.92 5.69 -17.35
CA THR A 152 -19.88 5.50 -16.33
C THR A 152 -20.16 6.40 -15.13
N TYR A 153 -21.17 6.06 -14.34
CA TYR A 153 -21.40 6.68 -13.04
C TYR A 153 -20.41 6.07 -12.06
N GLU A 154 -19.40 6.85 -11.68
CA GLU A 154 -18.68 6.55 -10.45
C GLU A 154 -19.70 6.54 -9.32
N LEU A 155 -19.96 5.37 -8.75
CA LEU A 155 -20.78 5.25 -7.55
C LEU A 155 -20.15 6.12 -6.46
N PRO A 156 -20.94 6.99 -5.78
CA PRO A 156 -20.38 7.80 -4.72
C PRO A 156 -19.74 6.89 -3.65
N ALA A 157 -18.58 7.28 -3.14
CA ALA A 157 -17.80 6.49 -2.19
C ALA A 157 -18.60 6.14 -0.93
N PHE A 158 -19.60 6.94 -0.57
CA PHE A 158 -20.57 6.69 0.49
C PHE A 158 -21.87 7.45 0.19
N ASP A 159 -22.95 7.01 0.81
CA ASP A 159 -24.26 7.58 0.62
C ASP A 159 -24.36 8.98 1.28
N MET A 160 -25.24 9.84 0.73
CA MET A 160 -25.44 11.20 1.22
C MET A 160 -26.00 11.24 2.65
N VAL A 161 -26.79 10.25 3.06
CA VAL A 161 -27.34 10.16 4.43
C VAL A 161 -26.21 9.96 5.42
N ARG A 162 -25.30 9.02 5.13
CA ARG A 162 -24.14 8.77 5.99
C ARG A 162 -23.22 10.00 6.03
N ALA A 163 -23.00 10.67 4.90
CA ALA A 163 -22.22 11.88 4.87
C ALA A 163 -22.81 12.97 5.78
N ALA A 164 -24.13 13.18 5.70
CA ALA A 164 -24.84 14.12 6.55
C ALA A 164 -24.74 13.75 8.05
N VAL A 165 -24.95 12.48 8.38
CA VAL A 165 -24.84 12.00 9.77
C VAL A 165 -23.41 12.18 10.29
N ASN A 166 -22.38 11.80 9.51
CA ASN A 166 -20.99 11.95 9.91
C ASN A 166 -20.62 13.39 10.24
N LEU A 167 -21.05 14.33 9.39
CA LEU A 167 -20.76 15.77 9.58
C LEU A 167 -21.45 16.33 10.82
N ILE A 168 -22.72 15.98 11.03
CA ILE A 168 -23.50 16.46 12.18
C ILE A 168 -22.94 15.87 13.49
N VAL A 169 -22.77 14.54 13.55
CA VAL A 169 -22.32 13.88 14.78
C VAL A 169 -20.91 14.31 15.15
N ALA A 170 -19.99 14.37 14.17
CA ALA A 170 -18.64 14.84 14.43
C ALA A 170 -18.62 16.31 14.89
N GLY A 171 -19.40 17.17 14.23
CA GLY A 171 -19.52 18.58 14.61
C GLY A 171 -20.04 18.76 16.04
N ILE A 172 -21.07 18.01 16.44
CA ILE A 172 -21.63 18.03 17.79
C ILE A 172 -20.57 17.56 18.83
N LEU A 173 -19.95 16.40 18.59
CA LEU A 173 -18.96 15.86 19.53
C LEU A 173 -17.77 16.79 19.74
N ILE A 174 -17.24 17.35 18.63
CA ILE A 174 -16.12 18.31 18.71
C ILE A 174 -16.55 19.59 19.43
N SER A 175 -17.74 20.11 19.14
CA SER A 175 -18.26 21.34 19.78
C SER A 175 -18.45 21.14 21.29
N ILE A 176 -19.00 20.00 21.71
CA ILE A 176 -19.14 19.66 23.13
C ILE A 176 -17.78 19.61 23.80
N ALA A 177 -16.83 18.87 23.24
CA ALA A 177 -15.50 18.73 23.82
C ALA A 177 -14.75 20.07 23.89
N THR A 178 -14.87 20.90 22.84
CA THR A 178 -14.29 22.25 22.81
C THR A 178 -14.91 23.15 23.88
N SER A 179 -16.23 23.09 24.08
CA SER A 179 -16.92 23.87 25.12
C SER A 179 -16.51 23.44 26.53
N MET A 180 -16.22 22.15 26.72
CA MET A 180 -15.71 21.59 27.96
C MET A 180 -14.20 21.76 28.14
N LYS A 181 -13.51 22.45 27.20
CA LYS A 181 -12.04 22.62 27.16
C LYS A 181 -11.26 21.32 27.20
N LEU A 182 -11.80 20.25 26.61
CA LEU A 182 -11.13 18.95 26.50
C LEU A 182 -10.23 18.97 25.27
N PRO A 183 -8.92 18.71 25.43
CA PRO A 183 -8.02 18.57 24.29
C PRO A 183 -8.35 17.26 23.55
N LEU A 184 -8.73 17.37 22.28
CA LEU A 184 -9.01 16.19 21.45
C LEU A 184 -8.44 16.38 20.04
N SER A 185 -8.22 15.26 19.36
CA SER A 185 -7.92 15.28 17.92
C SER A 185 -9.22 15.26 17.13
N THR A 186 -9.52 16.33 16.40
CA THR A 186 -10.68 16.44 15.54
C THR A 186 -10.66 15.39 14.43
N THR A 187 -9.48 15.09 13.88
CA THR A 187 -9.26 14.01 12.91
C THR A 187 -9.62 12.65 13.49
N TYR A 188 -9.26 12.38 14.75
CA TYR A 188 -9.63 11.14 15.44
C TYR A 188 -11.16 11.01 15.57
N VAL A 189 -11.85 12.06 16.03
CA VAL A 189 -13.30 12.04 16.21
C VAL A 189 -14.01 11.82 14.87
N THR A 190 -13.67 12.57 13.84
CA THR A 190 -14.30 12.42 12.51
C THR A 190 -14.07 11.04 11.91
N PHE A 191 -12.86 10.50 12.06
CA PHE A 191 -12.55 9.16 11.59
C PHE A 191 -13.35 8.09 12.35
N MET A 192 -13.42 8.18 13.67
CA MET A 192 -14.18 7.22 14.49
C MET A 192 -15.69 7.29 14.22
N VAL A 193 -16.23 8.48 14.00
CA VAL A 193 -17.65 8.64 13.59
C VAL A 193 -17.88 7.98 12.24
N ALA A 194 -17.02 8.21 11.25
CA ALA A 194 -17.13 7.60 9.93
C ALA A 194 -17.02 6.06 9.98
N MET A 195 -16.16 5.53 10.83
CA MET A 195 -16.04 4.08 11.05
C MET A 195 -17.27 3.51 11.78
N GLY A 196 -17.78 4.22 12.80
CA GLY A 196 -18.95 3.82 13.54
C GLY A 196 -20.21 3.77 12.67
N THR A 197 -20.43 4.77 11.83
CA THR A 197 -21.56 4.78 10.89
C THR A 197 -21.41 3.72 9.80
N SER A 198 -20.19 3.47 9.32
CA SER A 198 -19.92 2.39 8.37
C SER A 198 -20.21 1.01 8.95
N LEU A 199 -19.95 0.82 10.23
CA LEU A 199 -20.28 -0.40 10.95
C LEU A 199 -21.80 -0.52 11.17
N ALA A 200 -22.47 0.59 11.57
CA ALA A 200 -23.91 0.63 11.78
C ALA A 200 -24.71 0.31 10.51
N ASP A 201 -24.25 0.80 9.35
CA ASP A 201 -24.85 0.51 8.04
C ASP A 201 -24.55 -0.89 7.51
N ARG A 202 -23.78 -1.68 8.21
CA ARG A 202 -23.24 -2.96 7.71
C ARG A 202 -22.52 -2.79 6.36
N ALA A 203 -21.87 -1.64 6.18
CA ALA A 203 -21.09 -1.36 4.96
C ALA A 203 -19.89 -2.29 4.83
N TRP A 204 -19.42 -2.86 5.94
CA TRP A 204 -18.35 -3.84 5.95
C TRP A 204 -18.95 -5.24 5.78
N GLY A 205 -18.81 -5.78 4.58
CA GLY A 205 -19.17 -7.16 4.28
C GLY A 205 -18.34 -8.14 5.11
N ARG A 206 -18.81 -9.37 5.20
CA ARG A 206 -18.10 -10.44 5.96
C ARG A 206 -16.67 -10.67 5.45
N GLU A 207 -16.47 -10.54 4.15
CA GLU A 207 -15.16 -10.75 3.49
C GLU A 207 -14.21 -9.58 3.72
N SER A 208 -14.70 -8.35 3.69
CA SER A 208 -13.88 -7.14 3.86
C SER A 208 -13.60 -6.76 5.32
N ALA A 209 -14.38 -7.27 6.28
CA ALA A 209 -14.32 -6.85 7.68
C ALA A 209 -12.92 -6.96 8.30
N VAL A 210 -12.19 -8.06 8.05
CA VAL A 210 -10.85 -8.28 8.62
C VAL A 210 -9.83 -7.26 8.09
N TYR A 211 -9.92 -6.91 6.80
CA TYR A 211 -9.03 -5.93 6.16
C TYR A 211 -9.32 -4.52 6.66
N ARG A 212 -10.58 -4.16 6.80
CA ARG A 212 -11.00 -2.82 7.28
C ARG A 212 -10.68 -2.62 8.76
N VAL A 213 -10.92 -3.64 9.60
CA VAL A 213 -10.49 -3.60 11.00
C VAL A 213 -8.97 -3.49 11.10
N ALA A 214 -8.20 -4.20 10.25
CA ALA A 214 -6.75 -4.02 10.18
C ALA A 214 -6.36 -2.59 9.81
N GLY A 215 -7.05 -1.98 8.84
CA GLY A 215 -6.86 -0.58 8.46
C GLY A 215 -7.12 0.38 9.61
N VAL A 216 -8.24 0.24 10.31
CA VAL A 216 -8.58 1.06 11.49
C VAL A 216 -7.53 0.92 12.59
N LEU A 217 -7.13 -0.31 12.93
CA LEU A 217 -6.10 -0.55 13.95
C LEU A 217 -4.75 0.04 13.56
N ASN A 218 -4.36 -0.04 12.28
CA ASN A 218 -3.14 0.57 11.78
C ASN A 218 -3.17 2.09 11.87
N VAL A 219 -4.32 2.72 11.57
CA VAL A 219 -4.48 4.18 11.69
C VAL A 219 -4.38 4.60 13.15
N ILE A 220 -5.12 3.92 14.04
CA ILE A 220 -5.10 4.20 15.50
C ILE A 220 -3.68 3.99 16.06
N GLY A 221 -3.05 2.86 15.74
CA GLY A 221 -1.66 2.57 16.16
C GLY A 221 -0.67 3.61 15.63
N GLY A 222 -0.86 4.08 14.40
CA GLY A 222 -0.08 5.16 13.81
C GLY A 222 -0.20 6.47 14.59
N TRP A 223 -1.39 6.83 15.06
CA TRP A 223 -1.57 8.03 15.90
C TRP A 223 -0.85 7.94 17.24
N PHE A 224 -0.98 6.80 17.93
CA PHE A 224 -0.25 6.61 19.19
C PHE A 224 1.27 6.65 18.99
N LEU A 225 1.77 5.99 17.95
CA LEU A 225 3.19 6.02 17.62
C LEU A 225 3.65 7.44 17.28
N THR A 226 2.85 8.19 16.53
CA THR A 226 3.15 9.58 16.19
C THR A 226 3.19 10.47 17.44
N ALA A 227 2.24 10.30 18.36
CA ALA A 227 2.22 11.04 19.61
C ALA A 227 3.47 10.76 20.47
N ILE A 228 3.84 9.49 20.61
CA ILE A 228 5.04 9.09 21.37
C ILE A 228 6.31 9.65 20.71
N THR A 229 6.44 9.52 19.39
CA THR A 229 7.63 10.01 18.67
C THR A 229 7.71 11.53 18.70
N ALA A 230 6.59 12.24 18.60
CA ALA A 230 6.54 13.70 18.74
C ALA A 230 6.94 14.16 20.15
N PHE A 231 6.44 13.47 21.18
CA PHE A 231 6.82 13.74 22.56
C PHE A 231 8.32 13.57 22.79
N LEU A 232 8.87 12.43 22.35
CA LEU A 232 10.31 12.16 22.50
C LEU A 232 11.17 13.14 21.69
N ALA A 233 10.74 13.50 20.50
CA ALA A 233 11.45 14.49 19.68
C ALA A 233 11.40 15.90 20.33
N ALA A 234 10.25 16.30 20.84
CA ALA A 234 10.11 17.58 21.56
C ALA A 234 10.96 17.63 22.83
N ALA A 235 10.98 16.55 23.61
CA ALA A 235 11.82 16.44 24.80
C ALA A 235 13.32 16.52 24.44
N LEU A 236 13.75 15.84 23.38
CA LEU A 236 15.13 15.91 22.89
C LEU A 236 15.51 17.32 22.44
N VAL A 237 14.64 17.97 21.66
CA VAL A 237 14.87 19.35 21.19
C VAL A 237 14.94 20.31 22.37
N ALA A 238 14.03 20.23 23.33
CA ALA A 238 14.04 21.05 24.53
C ALA A 238 15.33 20.84 25.35
N TYR A 239 15.75 19.59 25.50
CA TYR A 239 17.00 19.24 26.17
C TYR A 239 18.23 19.85 25.47
N LEU A 240 18.31 19.76 24.13
CA LEU A 240 19.41 20.32 23.34
C LEU A 240 19.47 21.86 23.48
N ILE A 241 18.31 22.54 23.42
CA ILE A 241 18.23 24.01 23.57
C ILE A 241 18.66 24.46 24.97
N SER A 242 18.46 23.63 26.00
CA SER A 242 18.87 23.94 27.35
C SER A 242 20.38 24.01 27.56
N PHE A 243 21.20 23.46 26.65
CA PHE A 243 22.66 23.52 26.74
C PHE A 243 23.23 24.86 26.26
N ASP A 244 22.79 25.35 25.10
CA ASP A 244 23.30 26.57 24.49
C ASP A 244 22.32 27.14 23.48
N MET A 245 22.16 28.46 23.45
CA MET A 245 21.34 29.17 22.44
C MET A 245 21.81 28.93 20.99
N VAL A 246 23.08 28.60 20.76
CA VAL A 246 23.61 28.22 19.43
C VAL A 246 22.95 26.95 18.87
N MET A 247 22.35 26.13 19.72
CA MET A 247 21.61 24.95 19.25
C MET A 247 20.33 25.31 18.45
N ILE A 248 19.74 26.49 18.67
CA ILE A 248 18.52 26.91 17.98
C ILE A 248 18.71 27.00 16.45
N PRO A 249 19.68 27.77 15.89
CA PRO A 249 19.91 27.84 14.46
C PRO A 249 20.34 26.49 13.86
N ILE A 250 21.10 25.68 14.60
CA ILE A 250 21.48 24.34 14.14
C ILE A 250 20.25 23.44 14.00
N LEU A 251 19.38 23.41 14.98
CA LEU A 251 18.14 22.64 14.95
C LEU A 251 17.19 23.10 13.84
N LEU A 252 17.08 24.42 13.61
CA LEU A 252 16.31 24.99 12.51
C LEU A 252 16.85 24.52 11.16
N ALA A 253 18.17 24.53 10.97
CA ALA A 253 18.79 24.04 9.74
C ALA A 253 18.52 22.53 9.52
N VAL A 254 18.62 21.71 10.58
CA VAL A 254 18.29 20.28 10.53
C VAL A 254 16.84 20.06 10.17
N VAL A 255 15.91 20.79 10.78
CA VAL A 255 14.47 20.68 10.46
C VAL A 255 14.19 21.09 9.03
N ALA A 256 14.76 22.21 8.55
CA ALA A 256 14.62 22.64 7.16
C ALA A 256 15.14 21.60 6.17
N PHE A 257 16.30 21.00 6.46
CA PHE A 257 16.87 19.91 5.65
C PHE A 257 15.96 18.68 5.62
N LEU A 258 15.44 18.24 6.77
CA LEU A 258 14.54 17.08 6.87
C LEU A 258 13.24 17.32 6.12
N ILE A 259 12.64 18.51 6.21
CA ILE A 259 11.43 18.87 5.48
C ILE A 259 11.70 18.86 3.97
N GLY A 260 12.79 19.49 3.52
CA GLY A 260 13.18 19.51 2.12
C GLY A 260 13.38 18.11 1.54
N ARG A 261 14.16 17.28 2.23
CA ARG A 261 14.42 15.88 1.85
C ARG A 261 13.12 15.07 1.76
N ASN A 262 12.26 15.17 2.79
CA ASN A 262 11.02 14.43 2.84
C ASN A 262 10.03 14.87 1.74
N THR A 263 10.00 16.15 1.42
CA THR A 263 9.18 16.69 0.33
C THR A 263 9.66 16.19 -1.04
N LEU A 264 10.97 16.13 -1.26
CA LEU A 264 11.55 15.60 -2.50
C LEU A 264 11.25 14.10 -2.68
N ILE A 265 11.41 13.31 -1.62
CA ILE A 265 11.09 11.86 -1.64
C ILE A 265 9.60 11.65 -1.93
N HIS A 266 8.74 12.42 -1.28
CA HIS A 266 7.29 12.30 -1.47
C HIS A 266 6.87 12.68 -2.90
N ARG A 267 7.43 13.76 -3.46
CA ARG A 267 7.17 14.17 -4.85
C ARG A 267 7.57 13.09 -5.87
N ARG A 268 8.69 12.38 -5.64
CA ARG A 268 9.12 11.26 -6.49
C ARG A 268 8.12 10.10 -6.42
N LYS A 269 7.74 9.67 -5.22
CA LYS A 269 6.75 8.58 -5.03
C LYS A 269 5.39 8.91 -5.63
N THR A 270 4.89 10.14 -5.44
CA THR A 270 3.59 10.55 -5.99
C THR A 270 3.59 10.63 -7.53
N LYS A 271 4.77 10.93 -8.15
CA LYS A 271 4.90 10.86 -9.60
C LYS A 271 4.84 9.42 -10.13
N GLU A 272 5.46 8.49 -9.42
CA GLU A 272 5.42 7.06 -9.78
C GLU A 272 4.02 6.48 -9.59
N GLU A 273 3.37 6.75 -8.46
CA GLU A 273 1.97 6.32 -8.20
C GLU A 273 0.98 6.91 -9.21
N LYS A 274 1.13 8.19 -9.61
CA LYS A 274 0.26 8.80 -10.63
C LYS A 274 0.45 8.21 -12.01
N LYS A 275 1.67 7.80 -12.39
CA LYS A 275 1.91 7.10 -13.65
C LYS A 275 1.18 5.75 -13.68
N GLN A 276 1.21 5.00 -12.60
CA GLN A 276 0.50 3.72 -12.50
C GLN A 276 -1.03 3.87 -12.55
N VAL A 277 -1.61 4.82 -11.79
CA VAL A 277 -3.07 5.01 -11.74
C VAL A 277 -3.66 5.61 -13.02
N TYR A 278 -2.90 6.38 -13.81
CA TYR A 278 -3.41 6.99 -15.04
C TYR A 278 -3.50 5.99 -16.21
N ILE A 279 -2.65 4.97 -16.21
CA ILE A 279 -2.67 3.88 -17.20
C ILE A 279 -3.86 2.93 -16.93
N GLU A 280 -4.22 2.70 -15.65
CA GLU A 280 -5.27 1.77 -15.24
C GLU A 280 -6.72 2.15 -15.62
N ARG A 281 -7.02 3.40 -16.00
CA ARG A 281 -8.43 3.87 -16.08
C ARG A 281 -8.98 4.11 -17.48
N ALA A 282 -8.19 4.31 -18.50
CA ALA A 282 -8.68 4.82 -19.77
C ALA A 282 -8.76 3.78 -20.91
N GLU A 283 -8.01 2.66 -20.83
CA GLU A 283 -7.80 1.76 -21.96
C GLU A 283 -8.36 0.34 -21.79
N LEU A 284 -8.88 0.00 -20.61
CA LEU A 284 -9.19 -1.38 -20.18
C LEU A 284 -10.52 -1.98 -20.69
N ILE A 285 -11.29 -1.26 -21.48
CA ILE A 285 -12.65 -1.72 -21.88
C ILE A 285 -12.62 -2.62 -23.12
N THR A 286 -11.50 -2.69 -23.84
CA THR A 286 -11.38 -3.40 -25.11
C THR A 286 -10.42 -4.59 -25.02
N ILE A 287 -10.57 -5.57 -25.94
CA ILE A 287 -9.64 -6.72 -26.07
C ILE A 287 -8.20 -6.24 -26.27
N ASN A 288 -8.00 -5.21 -27.08
CA ASN A 288 -6.68 -4.62 -27.33
C ASN A 288 -6.08 -4.01 -26.05
N GLY A 289 -6.88 -3.37 -25.21
CA GLY A 289 -6.41 -2.89 -23.91
C GLY A 289 -5.94 -4.00 -22.96
N VAL A 290 -6.61 -5.17 -23.00
CA VAL A 290 -6.17 -6.35 -22.21
C VAL A 290 -4.83 -6.88 -22.71
N ILE A 291 -4.63 -6.89 -24.03
CA ILE A 291 -3.37 -7.31 -24.67
C ILE A 291 -2.25 -6.34 -24.24
N GLU A 292 -2.48 -5.05 -24.30
CA GLU A 292 -1.49 -4.02 -23.95
C GLU A 292 -1.10 -4.06 -22.49
N GLU A 293 -2.07 -4.12 -21.58
CA GLU A 293 -1.80 -4.17 -20.13
C GLU A 293 -1.07 -5.46 -19.74
N SER A 294 -1.53 -6.61 -20.26
CA SER A 294 -0.84 -7.87 -19.99
C SER A 294 0.60 -7.86 -20.51
N ALA A 295 0.86 -7.23 -21.65
CA ALA A 295 2.20 -7.08 -22.20
C ALA A 295 3.10 -6.23 -21.30
N ASP A 296 2.60 -5.12 -20.74
CA ASP A 296 3.36 -4.29 -19.80
C ASP A 296 3.71 -5.05 -18.52
N HIS A 297 2.78 -5.84 -17.99
CA HIS A 297 3.06 -6.68 -16.83
C HIS A 297 4.10 -7.76 -17.13
N ILE A 298 4.01 -8.42 -18.30
CA ILE A 298 4.98 -9.44 -18.70
C ILE A 298 6.37 -8.85 -18.87
N SER A 299 6.52 -7.73 -19.61
CA SER A 299 7.80 -7.05 -19.77
C SER A 299 8.40 -6.61 -18.42
N GLY A 300 7.57 -6.00 -17.57
CA GLY A 300 8.01 -5.55 -16.23
C GLY A 300 8.46 -6.70 -15.34
N VAL A 301 7.73 -7.82 -15.31
CA VAL A 301 8.10 -9.01 -14.53
C VAL A 301 9.34 -9.68 -15.10
N ALA A 302 9.46 -9.85 -16.43
CA ALA A 302 10.63 -10.44 -17.07
C ALA A 302 11.91 -9.67 -16.73
N ASN A 303 11.90 -8.35 -16.85
CA ASN A 303 13.02 -7.48 -16.49
C ASN A 303 13.42 -7.57 -15.01
N ARG A 304 12.42 -7.70 -14.12
CA ARG A 304 12.70 -7.82 -12.67
C ARG A 304 13.22 -9.20 -12.31
N VAL A 305 12.62 -10.26 -12.85
CA VAL A 305 13.05 -11.65 -12.62
C VAL A 305 14.48 -11.85 -13.09
N ASN A 306 14.83 -11.31 -14.27
CA ASN A 306 16.20 -11.31 -14.77
C ASN A 306 17.16 -10.73 -13.74
N LYS A 307 16.96 -9.50 -13.31
CA LYS A 307 17.79 -8.86 -12.28
C LYS A 307 17.87 -9.65 -10.97
N LEU A 308 16.75 -10.20 -10.52
CA LEU A 308 16.69 -10.93 -9.26
C LEU A 308 17.42 -12.27 -9.34
N TYR A 309 17.29 -12.99 -10.46
CA TYR A 309 17.96 -14.25 -10.68
C TYR A 309 19.48 -14.08 -10.71
N THR A 310 19.97 -13.15 -11.54
CA THR A 310 21.42 -12.81 -11.62
C THR A 310 21.96 -12.38 -10.26
N ASN A 311 21.24 -11.53 -9.52
CA ASN A 311 21.66 -11.14 -8.18
C ASN A 311 21.76 -12.32 -7.22
N VAL A 312 20.82 -13.28 -7.27
CA VAL A 312 20.88 -14.48 -6.40
C VAL A 312 22.08 -15.33 -6.75
N VAL A 313 22.33 -15.61 -8.03
CA VAL A 313 23.47 -16.45 -8.47
C VAL A 313 24.80 -15.77 -8.09
N ASP A 314 24.95 -14.50 -8.34
CA ASP A 314 26.13 -13.73 -8.01
C ASP A 314 26.39 -13.61 -6.50
N ASP A 315 25.35 -13.32 -5.72
CA ASP A 315 25.46 -13.15 -4.28
C ASP A 315 25.70 -14.52 -3.58
N LEU A 316 25.14 -15.59 -4.14
CA LEU A 316 25.40 -16.97 -3.69
C LEU A 316 26.86 -17.37 -4.00
N ALA A 317 27.38 -17.03 -5.18
CA ALA A 317 28.75 -17.29 -5.56
C ALA A 317 29.76 -16.57 -4.65
N LYS A 318 29.42 -15.34 -4.21
CA LYS A 318 30.22 -14.53 -3.26
C LYS A 318 29.94 -14.88 -1.79
N HIS A 319 28.99 -15.78 -1.51
CA HIS A 319 28.52 -16.12 -0.16
C HIS A 319 28.12 -14.88 0.68
N ASP A 320 27.51 -13.88 0.05
CA ASP A 320 27.18 -12.59 0.68
C ASP A 320 25.76 -12.64 1.26
N LEU A 321 25.67 -12.91 2.57
CA LEU A 321 24.40 -12.96 3.31
C LEU A 321 23.59 -11.66 3.25
N ASN A 322 24.27 -10.51 3.32
CA ASN A 322 23.59 -9.21 3.37
C ASN A 322 22.94 -8.87 2.03
N LYS A 323 23.60 -9.20 0.93
CA LYS A 323 23.06 -9.01 -0.40
C LYS A 323 21.92 -9.99 -0.69
N LEU A 324 22.09 -11.27 -0.38
CA LEU A 324 21.02 -12.27 -0.50
C LEU A 324 19.77 -11.86 0.28
N ARG A 325 19.92 -11.30 1.49
CA ARG A 325 18.80 -10.78 2.27
C ARG A 325 18.10 -9.61 1.58
N LYS A 326 18.83 -8.73 0.90
CA LYS A 326 18.25 -7.62 0.13
C LYS A 326 17.50 -8.15 -1.09
N THR A 327 18.07 -9.11 -1.81
CA THR A 327 17.45 -9.74 -2.97
C THR A 327 16.17 -10.47 -2.58
N ASP A 328 16.17 -11.24 -1.50
CA ASP A 328 14.98 -11.92 -0.96
C ASP A 328 13.85 -10.92 -0.61
N LYS A 329 14.19 -9.77 -0.04
CA LYS A 329 13.23 -8.69 0.20
C LYS A 329 12.67 -8.07 -1.10
N HIS A 330 13.45 -7.98 -2.16
CA HIS A 330 12.98 -7.48 -3.45
C HIS A 330 12.10 -8.51 -4.16
N VAL A 331 12.40 -9.79 -4.03
CA VAL A 331 11.54 -10.88 -4.48
C VAL A 331 10.19 -10.85 -3.75
N GLY A 332 10.18 -10.63 -2.44
CA GLY A 332 8.95 -10.44 -1.68
C GLY A 332 8.07 -9.30 -2.21
N LYS A 333 8.68 -8.19 -2.66
CA LYS A 333 7.93 -7.08 -3.27
C LYS A 333 7.33 -7.43 -4.63
N LEU A 334 8.03 -8.24 -5.43
CA LEU A 334 7.51 -8.74 -6.71
C LEU A 334 6.27 -9.63 -6.48
N ASN A 335 6.34 -10.55 -5.52
CA ASN A 335 5.19 -11.37 -5.14
C ASN A 335 4.01 -10.53 -4.64
N ASP A 336 4.26 -9.55 -3.75
CA ASP A 336 3.23 -8.64 -3.24
C ASP A 336 2.53 -7.85 -4.37
N GLU A 337 3.25 -7.50 -5.43
CA GLU A 337 2.72 -6.79 -6.59
C GLU A 337 1.83 -7.70 -7.45
N ILE A 338 2.28 -8.92 -7.74
CA ILE A 338 1.50 -9.91 -8.50
C ILE A 338 0.24 -10.33 -7.73
N ASP A 339 0.35 -10.53 -6.41
CA ASP A 339 -0.82 -10.78 -5.56
C ASP A 339 -1.82 -9.62 -5.64
N SER A 340 -1.34 -8.38 -5.68
CA SER A 340 -2.20 -7.19 -5.81
C SER A 340 -2.91 -7.14 -7.18
N LEU A 341 -2.26 -7.57 -8.26
CA LEU A 341 -2.87 -7.69 -9.59
C LEU A 341 -3.97 -8.77 -9.59
N LYS A 342 -3.73 -9.91 -8.94
CA LYS A 342 -4.74 -10.97 -8.79
C LYS A 342 -5.95 -10.53 -7.98
N ASP A 343 -5.74 -9.81 -6.90
CA ASP A 343 -6.84 -9.25 -6.11
C ASP A 343 -7.69 -8.26 -6.92
N GLY A 344 -7.09 -7.60 -7.91
CA GLY A 344 -7.75 -6.69 -8.84
C GLY A 344 -8.56 -7.37 -9.95
N VAL A 345 -8.30 -8.66 -10.25
CA VAL A 345 -8.91 -9.40 -11.37
C VAL A 345 -10.45 -9.37 -11.37
N PHE A 346 -11.07 -9.51 -10.21
CA PHE A 346 -12.54 -9.47 -10.11
C PHE A 346 -13.11 -8.15 -10.66
N TYR A 347 -12.50 -7.03 -10.30
CA TYR A 347 -12.94 -5.69 -10.73
C TYR A 347 -12.63 -5.46 -12.20
N PHE A 348 -11.51 -5.97 -12.67
CA PHE A 348 -11.13 -5.95 -14.08
C PHE A 348 -12.16 -6.69 -14.92
N ILE A 349 -12.48 -7.94 -14.61
CA ILE A 349 -13.47 -8.74 -15.35
C ILE A 349 -14.85 -8.07 -15.31
N LYS A 350 -15.23 -7.46 -14.19
CA LYS A 350 -16.50 -6.75 -14.07
C LYS A 350 -16.59 -5.48 -14.95
N SER A 351 -15.46 -4.90 -15.33
CA SER A 351 -15.40 -3.71 -16.19
C SER A 351 -15.39 -4.05 -17.68
N LEU A 352 -15.15 -5.32 -18.07
CA LEU A 352 -15.16 -5.78 -19.45
C LEU A 352 -16.60 -5.97 -19.97
N ASP A 353 -16.77 -5.78 -21.28
CA ASP A 353 -18.03 -6.02 -21.97
C ASP A 353 -18.38 -7.52 -22.03
N GLU A 354 -19.66 -7.87 -22.17
CA GLU A 354 -20.13 -9.27 -22.26
C GLU A 354 -19.49 -10.06 -23.42
N THR A 355 -19.01 -9.37 -24.46
CA THR A 355 -18.30 -9.96 -25.62
C THR A 355 -16.84 -10.35 -25.30
N SER A 356 -16.31 -9.95 -24.16
CA SER A 356 -14.88 -10.09 -23.81
C SER A 356 -14.58 -11.24 -22.85
N VAL A 357 -15.42 -12.29 -22.81
CA VAL A 357 -15.20 -13.47 -21.94
C VAL A 357 -13.87 -14.17 -22.24
N GLN A 358 -13.47 -14.24 -23.50
CA GLN A 358 -12.19 -14.84 -23.90
C GLN A 358 -10.99 -14.02 -23.38
N ALA A 359 -11.08 -12.69 -23.45
CA ALA A 359 -10.06 -11.80 -22.90
C ALA A 359 -9.92 -11.92 -21.37
N SER A 360 -11.05 -12.12 -20.67
CA SER A 360 -11.03 -12.38 -19.22
C SER A 360 -10.27 -13.67 -18.87
N ARG A 361 -10.56 -14.76 -19.61
CA ARG A 361 -9.86 -16.03 -19.42
C ARG A 361 -8.38 -15.92 -19.72
N PHE A 362 -8.03 -15.25 -20.82
CA PHE A 362 -6.63 -14.99 -21.18
C PHE A 362 -5.89 -14.23 -20.05
N TYR A 363 -6.46 -13.12 -19.56
CA TYR A 363 -5.83 -12.32 -18.52
C TYR A 363 -5.61 -13.10 -17.21
N ILE A 364 -6.60 -13.93 -16.81
CA ILE A 364 -6.46 -14.79 -15.64
C ILE A 364 -5.29 -15.78 -15.81
N MET A 365 -5.16 -16.37 -17.00
CA MET A 365 -4.07 -17.31 -17.29
C MET A 365 -2.70 -16.61 -17.27
N VAL A 366 -2.58 -15.44 -17.87
CA VAL A 366 -1.37 -14.61 -17.83
C VAL A 366 -0.94 -14.33 -16.39
N LEU A 367 -1.86 -13.85 -15.54
CA LEU A 367 -1.56 -13.59 -14.13
C LEU A 367 -1.21 -14.87 -13.36
N GLY A 368 -1.79 -16.01 -13.69
CA GLY A 368 -1.42 -17.31 -13.14
C GLY A 368 0.04 -17.64 -13.44
N TYR A 369 0.45 -17.56 -14.70
CA TYR A 369 1.84 -17.84 -15.09
C TYR A 369 2.84 -16.82 -14.53
N LEU A 370 2.49 -15.54 -14.46
CA LEU A 370 3.34 -14.54 -13.80
C LEU A 370 3.53 -14.85 -12.31
N GLN A 371 2.50 -15.39 -11.65
CA GLN A 371 2.63 -15.85 -10.27
C GLN A 371 3.55 -17.05 -10.15
N ASP A 372 3.47 -18.04 -11.06
CA ASP A 372 4.33 -19.22 -11.06
C ASP A 372 5.80 -18.80 -11.25
N VAL A 373 6.07 -17.87 -12.18
CA VAL A 373 7.41 -17.29 -12.37
C VAL A 373 7.92 -16.60 -11.09
N ALA A 374 7.07 -15.78 -10.44
CA ALA A 374 7.45 -15.10 -9.21
C ALA A 374 7.64 -16.07 -8.02
N GLN A 375 6.89 -17.15 -7.98
CA GLN A 375 7.02 -18.19 -6.98
C GLN A 375 8.33 -18.94 -7.14
N SER A 376 8.72 -19.33 -8.36
CA SER A 376 9.98 -19.99 -8.63
C SER A 376 11.17 -19.12 -8.22
N ILE A 377 11.21 -17.84 -8.58
CA ILE A 377 12.28 -16.94 -8.14
C ILE A 377 12.27 -16.75 -6.61
N SER A 378 11.12 -16.82 -5.96
CA SER A 378 11.01 -16.77 -4.49
C SER A 378 11.63 -18.00 -3.82
N TYR A 379 11.42 -19.19 -4.35
CA TYR A 379 12.04 -20.40 -3.84
C TYR A 379 13.56 -20.39 -4.06
N ILE A 380 14.03 -19.99 -5.23
CA ILE A 380 15.45 -19.81 -5.55
C ILE A 380 16.13 -18.86 -4.56
N SER A 381 15.56 -17.68 -4.36
CA SER A 381 16.10 -16.68 -3.45
C SER A 381 16.11 -17.15 -2.00
N ARG A 382 15.00 -17.70 -1.53
CA ARG A 382 14.86 -18.18 -0.15
C ARG A 382 15.76 -19.36 0.15
N ALA A 383 15.90 -20.33 -0.78
CA ALA A 383 16.79 -21.46 -0.63
C ALA A 383 18.25 -21.01 -0.52
N SER A 384 18.68 -20.08 -1.40
CA SER A 384 20.02 -19.50 -1.40
C SER A 384 20.30 -18.72 -0.12
N TYR A 385 19.39 -17.84 0.30
CA TYR A 385 19.50 -17.10 1.56
C TYR A 385 19.61 -18.04 2.76
N LYS A 386 18.73 -19.06 2.86
CA LYS A 386 18.73 -20.03 3.96
C LYS A 386 20.02 -20.83 4.03
N HIS A 387 20.59 -21.20 2.89
CA HIS A 387 21.84 -21.93 2.80
C HIS A 387 23.00 -21.14 3.41
N VAL A 388 23.17 -19.89 3.00
CA VAL A 388 24.23 -19.02 3.51
C VAL A 388 23.98 -18.62 4.97
N ASN A 389 22.74 -18.33 5.35
CA ASN A 389 22.37 -17.96 6.72
C ASN A 389 22.61 -19.10 7.73
N ASN A 390 22.54 -20.35 7.27
CA ASN A 390 22.85 -21.52 8.08
C ASN A 390 24.36 -21.91 8.07
N ASN A 391 25.22 -21.04 7.56
CA ASN A 391 26.68 -21.26 7.45
C ASN A 391 27.07 -22.57 6.73
N HIS A 392 26.27 -23.00 5.75
CA HIS A 392 26.65 -24.13 4.92
C HIS A 392 27.83 -23.76 4.01
N LYS A 393 28.61 -24.78 3.60
CA LYS A 393 29.76 -24.55 2.72
C LYS A 393 29.35 -24.02 1.37
N ASN A 394 30.21 -23.18 0.77
CA ASN A 394 29.99 -22.67 -0.59
C ASN A 394 29.80 -23.81 -1.59
N LEU A 395 29.02 -23.55 -2.62
CA LEU A 395 28.92 -24.43 -3.78
C LEU A 395 30.29 -24.63 -4.40
N LYS A 396 30.52 -25.81 -4.96
CA LYS A 396 31.77 -26.14 -5.68
C LYS A 396 31.88 -25.31 -6.96
N LYS A 397 33.12 -25.05 -7.40
CA LYS A 397 33.40 -24.24 -8.59
C LYS A 397 32.66 -24.73 -9.84
N GLY A 398 32.56 -26.07 -10.04
CA GLY A 398 31.81 -26.64 -11.15
C GLY A 398 30.28 -26.31 -11.09
N GLN A 399 29.68 -26.39 -9.88
CA GLN A 399 28.28 -26.05 -9.67
C GLN A 399 28.00 -24.56 -9.92
N LEU A 400 28.93 -23.69 -9.48
CA LEU A 400 28.82 -22.25 -9.70
C LEU A 400 28.97 -21.88 -11.19
N ASN A 401 29.87 -22.56 -11.91
CA ASN A 401 30.04 -22.32 -13.35
C ASN A 401 28.78 -22.75 -14.13
N ASP A 402 28.20 -23.90 -13.81
CA ASP A 402 26.95 -24.32 -14.45
C ASP A 402 25.80 -23.33 -14.18
N LEU A 403 25.67 -22.83 -12.92
CA LEU A 403 24.66 -21.83 -12.57
C LEU A 403 24.88 -20.49 -13.29
N LYS A 404 26.12 -20.06 -13.47
CA LYS A 404 26.43 -18.83 -14.21
C LYS A 404 26.12 -18.95 -15.70
N GLN A 405 26.43 -20.10 -16.29
CA GLN A 405 26.06 -20.35 -17.68
C GLN A 405 24.54 -20.30 -17.87
N ILE A 406 23.79 -20.96 -16.95
CA ILE A 406 22.32 -20.94 -16.95
C ILE A 406 21.81 -19.50 -16.76
N ASP A 407 22.42 -18.69 -15.89
CA ASP A 407 22.07 -17.29 -15.66
C ASP A 407 22.25 -16.43 -16.92
N GLU A 408 23.38 -16.60 -17.62
CA GLU A 408 23.65 -15.88 -18.88
C GLU A 408 22.60 -16.24 -19.95
N GLU A 409 22.34 -17.52 -20.18
CA GLU A 409 21.34 -17.98 -21.16
C GLU A 409 19.90 -17.54 -20.77
N LEU A 410 19.56 -17.59 -19.47
CA LEU A 410 18.27 -17.14 -18.96
C LEU A 410 18.11 -15.61 -19.05
N SER A 411 19.20 -14.88 -18.81
CA SER A 411 19.21 -13.42 -18.93
C SER A 411 18.93 -12.99 -20.38
N ASP A 412 19.58 -13.60 -21.33
CA ASP A 412 19.36 -13.33 -22.77
C ASP A 412 17.90 -13.63 -23.18
N LEU A 413 17.36 -14.75 -22.73
CA LEU A 413 15.96 -15.13 -22.97
C LEU A 413 14.98 -14.11 -22.36
N LEU A 414 15.14 -13.75 -21.08
CA LEU A 414 14.25 -12.83 -20.40
C LEU A 414 14.32 -11.41 -20.95
N LEU A 415 15.49 -10.95 -21.40
CA LEU A 415 15.65 -9.65 -22.06
C LEU A 415 14.94 -9.63 -23.42
N LYS A 416 15.04 -10.71 -24.21
CA LYS A 416 14.29 -10.84 -25.48
C LYS A 416 12.79 -10.84 -25.23
N VAL A 417 12.32 -11.60 -24.24
CA VAL A 417 10.90 -11.56 -23.83
C VAL A 417 10.49 -10.14 -23.47
N ALA A 418 11.25 -9.46 -22.60
CA ALA A 418 10.92 -8.11 -22.20
C ALA A 418 10.86 -7.13 -23.39
N ASP A 419 11.80 -7.23 -24.34
CA ASP A 419 11.89 -6.36 -25.53
C ASP A 419 10.70 -6.60 -26.48
N VAL A 420 10.36 -7.86 -26.75
CA VAL A 420 9.20 -8.22 -27.61
C VAL A 420 7.89 -7.69 -27.03
N PHE A 421 7.71 -7.81 -25.71
CA PHE A 421 6.49 -7.32 -25.04
C PHE A 421 6.47 -5.80 -24.89
N GLU A 422 7.62 -5.15 -24.68
CA GLU A 422 7.74 -3.69 -24.63
C GLU A 422 7.47 -3.05 -26.00
N LYS A 423 7.98 -3.66 -27.09
CA LYS A 423 7.82 -3.17 -28.47
C LYS A 423 6.53 -3.66 -29.15
N ARG A 424 5.78 -4.56 -28.54
CA ARG A 424 4.57 -5.16 -29.11
C ARG A 424 4.82 -5.95 -30.42
N THR A 425 6.01 -6.54 -30.59
CA THR A 425 6.42 -7.31 -31.78
C THR A 425 6.13 -8.80 -31.62
N PHE A 426 4.86 -9.16 -31.43
CA PHE A 426 4.45 -10.53 -31.06
C PHE A 426 4.65 -11.59 -32.15
N ASP A 427 4.87 -11.19 -33.39
CA ASP A 427 5.18 -12.11 -34.48
C ASP A 427 6.50 -12.89 -34.28
N ASN A 428 7.37 -12.45 -33.36
CA ASN A 428 8.67 -13.07 -33.06
C ASN A 428 8.60 -14.04 -31.84
N LEU A 429 7.42 -14.31 -31.28
CA LEU A 429 7.29 -15.19 -30.10
C LEU A 429 7.75 -16.62 -30.36
N SER A 430 7.48 -17.15 -31.56
CA SER A 430 7.89 -18.50 -31.98
C SER A 430 9.42 -18.70 -31.95
N GLU A 431 10.23 -17.67 -32.27
CA GLU A 431 11.70 -17.76 -32.21
C GLU A 431 12.17 -17.91 -30.75
N ILE A 432 11.58 -17.16 -29.82
CA ILE A 432 11.89 -17.23 -28.39
C ILE A 432 11.53 -18.61 -27.82
N LEU A 433 10.45 -19.22 -28.28
CA LEU A 433 10.05 -20.56 -27.89
C LEU A 433 11.06 -21.63 -28.27
N ILE A 434 11.75 -21.48 -29.43
CA ILE A 434 12.80 -22.39 -29.86
C ILE A 434 14.06 -22.24 -29.00
N GLU A 435 14.55 -21.04 -28.77
CA GLU A 435 15.74 -20.76 -27.95
C GLU A 435 15.56 -21.29 -26.50
N LYS A 436 14.38 -21.13 -25.95
CA LYS A 436 14.05 -21.62 -24.61
C LYS A 436 14.20 -23.15 -24.50
N GLN A 437 13.92 -23.92 -25.56
CA GLN A 437 14.07 -25.36 -25.53
C GLN A 437 15.54 -25.78 -25.34
N ALA A 438 16.47 -25.03 -25.89
CA ALA A 438 17.90 -25.26 -25.69
C ALA A 438 18.30 -25.06 -24.23
N LEU A 439 17.87 -23.95 -23.60
CA LEU A 439 18.11 -23.66 -22.19
C LEU A 439 17.50 -24.73 -21.27
N PHE A 440 16.26 -25.16 -21.55
CA PHE A 440 15.61 -26.23 -20.80
C PHE A 440 16.40 -27.55 -20.83
N THR A 441 16.99 -27.90 -21.99
CA THR A 441 17.85 -29.05 -22.16
C THR A 441 19.14 -28.89 -21.37
N ASN A 442 19.74 -27.70 -21.36
CA ASN A 442 20.94 -27.40 -20.59
C ASN A 442 20.72 -27.54 -19.06
N VAL A 443 19.61 -27.01 -18.55
CA VAL A 443 19.24 -27.19 -17.13
C VAL A 443 19.07 -28.67 -16.80
N THR A 444 18.40 -29.43 -17.67
CA THR A 444 18.23 -30.90 -17.47
C THR A 444 19.56 -31.65 -17.46
N SER A 445 20.46 -31.32 -18.42
CA SER A 445 21.83 -31.89 -18.44
C SER A 445 22.61 -31.57 -17.17
N SER A 446 22.42 -30.37 -16.61
CA SER A 446 23.08 -29.98 -15.35
C SER A 446 22.57 -30.79 -14.14
N ILE A 447 21.33 -31.25 -14.15
CA ILE A 447 20.79 -32.18 -13.17
C ILE A 447 21.51 -33.55 -13.27
N GLU A 448 21.66 -34.05 -14.51
CA GLU A 448 22.36 -35.31 -14.75
C GLU A 448 23.83 -35.23 -14.36
N LYS A 449 24.52 -34.15 -14.69
CA LYS A 449 25.90 -33.89 -14.24
C LYS A 449 26.01 -33.91 -12.71
N GLN A 450 25.03 -33.34 -12.00
CA GLN A 450 25.05 -33.38 -10.54
C GLN A 450 24.86 -34.79 -9.96
N VAL A 451 24.02 -35.63 -10.57
CA VAL A 451 23.87 -37.02 -10.19
C VAL A 451 25.20 -37.77 -10.32
N ALA A 452 25.94 -37.52 -11.40
CA ALA A 452 27.29 -38.10 -11.58
C ALA A 452 28.29 -37.61 -10.50
N ARG A 453 28.26 -36.32 -10.16
CA ARG A 453 29.11 -35.71 -9.11
C ARG A 453 28.85 -36.32 -7.72
N ILE A 454 27.62 -36.72 -7.40
CA ILE A 454 27.29 -37.35 -6.12
C ILE A 454 28.01 -38.72 -5.98
N ARG A 455 28.12 -39.46 -7.09
CA ARG A 455 28.77 -40.76 -7.09
C ARG A 455 30.29 -40.74 -6.87
N THR A 456 30.90 -39.56 -7.09
CA THR A 456 32.34 -39.33 -6.91
C THR A 456 32.71 -38.67 -5.59
N ASP A 457 31.78 -38.50 -4.65
CA ASP A 457 31.94 -37.84 -3.34
C ASP A 457 32.49 -36.39 -3.42
N GLU A 458 32.34 -35.73 -4.55
CA GLU A 458 32.82 -34.34 -4.76
C GLU A 458 31.95 -33.27 -4.06
N THR A 459 30.74 -33.60 -3.62
CA THR A 459 29.76 -32.63 -3.11
C THR A 459 29.24 -32.99 -1.73
N SER A 460 28.92 -31.97 -0.92
CA SER A 460 28.25 -32.18 0.36
C SER A 460 26.73 -32.35 0.17
N PRO A 461 26.03 -33.09 1.08
CA PRO A 461 24.58 -33.27 0.99
C PRO A 461 23.81 -31.96 0.94
N LYS A 462 24.24 -30.94 1.69
CA LYS A 462 23.59 -29.62 1.73
C LYS A 462 23.77 -28.83 0.44
N ASN A 463 24.96 -28.86 -0.16
CA ASN A 463 25.21 -28.22 -1.46
C ASN A 463 24.43 -28.95 -2.56
N THR A 464 24.35 -30.27 -2.51
CA THR A 464 23.56 -31.08 -3.45
C THR A 464 22.08 -30.69 -3.39
N THR A 465 21.52 -30.62 -2.18
CA THR A 465 20.11 -30.24 -1.99
C THR A 465 19.83 -28.83 -2.51
N LEU A 466 20.70 -27.86 -2.19
CA LEU A 466 20.55 -26.51 -2.70
C LEU A 466 20.61 -26.48 -4.23
N TYR A 467 21.66 -27.11 -4.81
CA TYR A 467 21.88 -27.10 -6.25
C TYR A 467 20.71 -27.70 -7.03
N PHE A 468 20.19 -28.86 -6.57
CA PHE A 468 18.97 -29.42 -7.16
C PHE A 468 17.76 -28.52 -7.02
N SER A 469 17.56 -27.91 -5.86
CA SER A 469 16.46 -26.96 -5.68
C SER A 469 16.57 -25.82 -6.68
N LEU A 470 17.75 -25.24 -6.88
CA LEU A 470 17.95 -24.15 -7.84
C LEU A 470 17.66 -24.58 -9.27
N LEU A 471 18.14 -25.76 -9.70
CA LEU A 471 17.91 -26.26 -11.06
C LEU A 471 16.43 -26.61 -11.31
N LEU A 472 15.76 -27.26 -10.34
CA LEU A 472 14.35 -27.61 -10.47
C LEU A 472 13.46 -26.36 -10.53
N GLU A 473 13.68 -25.39 -9.66
CA GLU A 473 12.93 -24.13 -9.68
C GLU A 473 13.21 -23.30 -10.94
N THR A 474 14.45 -23.36 -11.47
CA THR A 474 14.75 -22.73 -12.77
C THR A 474 14.00 -23.42 -13.91
N LYS A 475 13.86 -24.75 -13.86
CA LYS A 475 13.07 -25.51 -14.83
C LYS A 475 11.58 -25.14 -14.74
N ASP A 476 11.05 -24.98 -13.53
CA ASP A 476 9.65 -24.61 -13.32
C ASP A 476 9.39 -23.15 -13.78
N LEU A 477 10.34 -22.23 -13.53
CA LEU A 477 10.31 -20.87 -14.07
C LEU A 477 10.25 -20.87 -15.61
N LEU A 478 11.11 -21.68 -16.27
CA LEU A 478 11.12 -21.80 -17.73
C LEU A 478 9.80 -22.40 -18.26
N SER A 479 9.23 -23.38 -17.54
CA SER A 479 7.95 -24.00 -17.91
C SER A 479 6.80 -22.99 -17.80
N ALA A 480 6.76 -22.22 -16.73
CA ALA A 480 5.77 -21.15 -16.54
C ALA A 480 5.88 -20.07 -17.64
N LEU A 481 7.11 -19.66 -17.96
CA LEU A 481 7.38 -18.70 -19.03
C LEU A 481 6.93 -19.24 -20.40
N MET A 482 7.16 -20.55 -20.68
CA MET A 482 6.69 -21.18 -21.89
C MET A 482 5.16 -21.15 -22.03
N ASN A 483 4.48 -21.56 -20.96
CA ASN A 483 3.02 -21.58 -20.97
C ASN A 483 2.45 -20.18 -21.16
N LEU A 484 3.10 -19.17 -20.56
CA LEU A 484 2.75 -17.76 -20.75
C LEU A 484 2.88 -17.35 -22.23
N LEU A 485 4.04 -17.62 -22.85
CA LEU A 485 4.31 -17.22 -24.23
C LEU A 485 3.37 -17.94 -25.22
N ASN A 486 3.17 -19.25 -25.06
CA ASN A 486 2.22 -20.00 -25.88
C ASN A 486 0.79 -19.47 -25.77
N THR A 487 0.32 -19.24 -24.54
CA THR A 487 -1.03 -18.68 -24.31
C THR A 487 -1.18 -17.29 -24.92
N TYR A 488 -0.12 -16.49 -24.88
CA TYR A 488 -0.13 -15.15 -25.45
C TYR A 488 -0.16 -15.20 -26.98
N GLU A 489 0.66 -16.05 -27.60
CA GLU A 489 0.71 -16.27 -29.04
C GLU A 489 -0.64 -16.76 -29.58
N GLU A 490 -1.23 -17.79 -28.96
CA GLU A 490 -2.55 -18.31 -29.31
C GLU A 490 -3.64 -17.24 -29.27
N PHE A 491 -3.66 -16.46 -28.18
CA PHE A 491 -4.65 -15.41 -28.02
C PHE A 491 -4.47 -14.30 -29.05
N TYR A 492 -3.24 -13.83 -29.28
CA TYR A 492 -2.91 -12.78 -30.23
C TYR A 492 -3.29 -13.18 -31.66
N LEU A 493 -2.94 -14.42 -32.09
CA LEU A 493 -3.30 -14.94 -33.42
C LEU A 493 -4.81 -15.08 -33.61
N SER A 494 -5.53 -15.52 -32.57
CA SER A 494 -7.00 -15.63 -32.61
C SER A 494 -7.70 -14.27 -32.77
N THR A 495 -7.11 -13.22 -32.17
CA THR A 495 -7.65 -11.85 -32.24
C THR A 495 -7.41 -11.25 -33.65
N LYS A 496 -6.22 -11.48 -34.24
CA LYS A 496 -5.83 -11.00 -35.56
C LYS A 496 -6.64 -11.66 -36.70
N GLN A 497 -7.18 -12.86 -36.47
CA GLN A 497 -8.05 -13.55 -37.43
C GLN A 497 -9.52 -13.06 -37.43
N ASN A 498 -9.93 -12.42 -36.34
CA ASN A 498 -11.30 -11.92 -36.13
C ASN A 498 -11.45 -10.42 -36.48
N GLU A 499 -10.35 -9.70 -36.73
CA GLU A 499 -10.31 -8.38 -37.36
C GLU A 499 -10.28 -8.48 -38.88
#